data_72fabc4defa4e9df350566f843b80c73
#
_entry.id   72fabc4defa4e9df350566f843b80c73
#
_cell.length_a   1.000
_cell.length_b   1.000
_cell.length_c   1.000
_cell.angle_alpha   90.00
_cell.angle_beta   90.00
_cell.angle_gamma   90.00
#
_symmetry.space_group_name_H-M   'P 1'
#
loop_
_entity.id
_entity.type
_entity.pdbx_description
1 polymer ?
#
loop_
_entity_poly.entity_id
_entity_poly.type
_entity_poly.pdbx_seq_one_letter_code
_entity_poly.pdbx_strand_id
1 'polypeptide(L)'
;MLDNWMGRGQKGSDGHDKVGLGSIRRPVIGLALGGGAARGFAHIGIVRTLVAHGIIPNVVVGTSIGAVVGGAYAAGHLDTLEEWARSLQPRNILSYLDIRLNGSGLIGGAKLAAQLEAAMGQILIEDLPVKFATVATEVRTGHEIWLTHGRMVDAMRASYALPGIFSPVLVGDRWLVDGALVNPVPVSAARAFGAEIVIAANLSSDVFAHSTTIYSHGPSTELSVSVTPEVVPEAEPPKRGFGKFFSIERTMKREFFGSAGRPGISTVMVDAFNIMQDRITRARLAGDPPDLLISPRVGQIGWCDFHRADDLIAHGVRAAERAIDSIQEAIHILAPGSVEPPPPVVDKVP
;
A
#
# COMPACT_ATOMS: atom_id res chain seq x y z
N MET A 1 -50.67 5.89 -51.90
CA MET A 1 -50.17 5.36 -53.15
C MET A 1 -48.96 4.55 -52.76
N LEU A 2 -49.14 3.34 -52.33
CA LEU A 2 -49.47 2.12 -53.08
C LEU A 2 -48.54 1.84 -54.24
N ASP A 3 -47.97 0.68 -54.11
CA ASP A 3 -47.40 -0.22 -55.11
C ASP A 3 -46.04 0.14 -55.64
N ASN A 4 -45.15 -0.73 -55.66
CA ASN A 4 -44.93 -2.08 -56.14
C ASN A 4 -43.54 -2.59 -55.72
N TRP A 5 -43.29 -3.67 -55.27
CA TRP A 5 -43.53 -5.06 -55.30
C TRP A 5 -42.61 -5.95 -56.05
N MET A 6 -42.41 -7.03 -55.45
CA MET A 6 -42.07 -8.36 -55.98
C MET A 6 -40.97 -8.57 -57.03
N GLY A 7 -40.03 -9.40 -56.62
CA GLY A 7 -39.85 -10.60 -57.37
C GLY A 7 -38.47 -11.10 -57.62
N ARG A 8 -38.27 -12.35 -57.22
CA ARG A 8 -37.30 -13.37 -57.63
C ARG A 8 -35.94 -13.32 -56.95
N GLY A 9 -35.59 -14.22 -56.18
CA GLY A 9 -35.63 -15.69 -56.30
C GLY A 9 -34.32 -16.17 -56.95
N GLN A 10 -33.43 -16.70 -56.19
CA GLN A 10 -32.79 -17.99 -56.35
C GLN A 10 -31.41 -18.14 -55.79
N LYS A 11 -31.30 -19.23 -55.10
CA LYS A 11 -30.19 -20.19 -54.98
C LYS A 11 -29.16 -19.95 -53.90
N GLY A 12 -29.27 -20.93 -53.05
CA GLY A 12 -28.33 -21.25 -51.97
C GLY A 12 -26.92 -21.46 -52.48
N SER A 13 -26.03 -21.06 -51.64
CA SER A 13 -24.73 -21.65 -51.50
C SER A 13 -24.52 -21.87 -50.03
N ASP A 14 -24.32 -23.13 -49.65
CA ASP A 14 -23.87 -23.56 -48.35
C ASP A 14 -22.61 -22.78 -48.00
N GLY A 15 -22.79 -21.71 -47.23
CA GLY A 15 -21.74 -21.08 -46.47
C GLY A 15 -21.74 -21.71 -45.09
N HIS A 16 -20.89 -22.70 -44.87
CA HIS A 16 -20.50 -23.05 -43.50
C HIS A 16 -20.08 -21.73 -42.83
N ASP A 17 -20.92 -21.19 -42.00
CA ASP A 17 -20.55 -20.22 -41.00
C ASP A 17 -19.39 -20.85 -40.21
N LYS A 18 -18.18 -20.44 -40.57
CA LYS A 18 -17.04 -20.55 -39.67
C LYS A 18 -17.46 -19.76 -38.44
N VAL A 19 -17.94 -20.48 -37.43
CA VAL A 19 -17.98 -19.97 -36.07
C VAL A 19 -16.56 -19.47 -35.80
N GLY A 20 -16.39 -18.16 -35.93
CA GLY A 20 -15.15 -17.52 -35.60
C GLY A 20 -14.82 -17.91 -34.17
N LEU A 21 -13.69 -18.57 -33.97
CA LEU A 21 -13.09 -18.76 -32.68
C LEU A 21 -13.00 -17.34 -32.08
N GLY A 22 -14.00 -16.97 -31.27
CA GLY A 22 -14.01 -15.71 -30.57
C GLY A 22 -12.66 -15.58 -29.85
N SER A 23 -11.95 -14.52 -30.08
CA SER A 23 -10.70 -14.24 -29.40
C SER A 23 -10.98 -14.39 -27.91
N ILE A 24 -10.28 -15.32 -27.26
CA ILE A 24 -10.41 -15.56 -25.83
C ILE A 24 -10.04 -14.25 -25.15
N ARG A 25 -11.06 -13.53 -24.65
CA ARG A 25 -10.86 -12.25 -23.97
C ARG A 25 -10.35 -12.55 -22.57
N ARG A 26 -9.16 -12.06 -22.23
CA ARG A 26 -8.66 -12.11 -20.84
C ARG A 26 -9.37 -11.06 -20.01
N PRO A 27 -9.80 -11.37 -18.77
CA PRO A 27 -10.43 -10.40 -17.89
C PRO A 27 -9.40 -9.32 -17.49
N VAL A 28 -9.90 -8.12 -17.22
CA VAL A 28 -9.08 -7.01 -16.71
C VAL A 28 -8.80 -7.26 -15.24
N ILE A 29 -7.54 -7.57 -14.93
CA ILE A 29 -7.10 -7.85 -13.55
C ILE A 29 -6.63 -6.55 -12.91
N GLY A 30 -7.24 -6.19 -11.79
CA GLY A 30 -6.85 -5.09 -10.92
C GLY A 30 -6.07 -5.59 -9.71
N LEU A 31 -5.01 -4.89 -9.36
CA LEU A 31 -4.21 -5.12 -8.16
C LEU A 31 -4.31 -3.90 -7.25
N ALA A 32 -4.92 -4.07 -6.07
CA ALA A 32 -5.06 -3.05 -5.04
C ALA A 32 -4.03 -3.30 -3.93
N LEU A 33 -2.98 -2.47 -3.87
CA LEU A 33 -1.87 -2.59 -2.93
C LEU A 33 -2.07 -1.65 -1.74
N GLY A 34 -2.23 -2.22 -0.55
CA GLY A 34 -2.50 -1.47 0.66
C GLY A 34 -1.29 -0.77 1.28
N GLY A 35 -1.57 0.16 2.20
CA GLY A 35 -0.58 0.81 3.04
C GLY A 35 0.03 -0.15 4.09
N GLY A 36 1.14 0.27 4.74
CA GLY A 36 1.75 -0.55 5.79
C GLY A 36 3.22 -0.24 6.10
N ALA A 37 3.75 0.88 5.63
CA ALA A 37 5.14 1.32 5.82
C ALA A 37 6.15 0.21 5.45
N ALA A 38 7.10 -0.18 6.34
CA ALA A 38 8.09 -1.21 6.06
C ALA A 38 7.48 -2.54 5.59
N ARG A 39 6.31 -2.91 6.16
CA ARG A 39 5.59 -4.15 5.78
C ARG A 39 5.23 -4.18 4.30
N GLY A 40 5.19 -3.02 3.65
CA GLY A 40 4.91 -2.88 2.22
C GLY A 40 5.89 -3.60 1.29
N PHE A 41 7.09 -3.93 1.75
CA PHE A 41 8.00 -4.73 0.94
C PHE A 41 7.47 -6.15 0.67
N ALA A 42 6.48 -6.62 1.42
CA ALA A 42 5.78 -7.86 1.10
C ALA A 42 5.04 -7.77 -0.26
N HIS A 43 4.63 -6.58 -0.70
CA HIS A 43 4.02 -6.41 -2.01
C HIS A 43 4.95 -6.79 -3.16
N ILE A 44 6.28 -6.60 -3.00
CA ILE A 44 7.28 -7.03 -4.01
C ILE A 44 7.15 -8.53 -4.25
N GLY A 45 7.13 -9.33 -3.16
CA GLY A 45 6.97 -10.78 -3.24
C GLY A 45 5.62 -11.18 -3.85
N ILE A 46 4.54 -10.48 -3.49
CA ILE A 46 3.19 -10.72 -4.06
C ILE A 46 3.21 -10.49 -5.57
N VAL A 47 3.66 -9.32 -6.02
CA VAL A 47 3.68 -8.97 -7.45
C VAL A 47 4.51 -9.96 -8.26
N ARG A 48 5.71 -10.32 -7.77
CA ARG A 48 6.57 -11.30 -8.45
C ARG A 48 5.91 -12.65 -8.59
N THR A 49 5.28 -13.13 -7.54
CA THR A 49 4.59 -14.44 -7.56
C THR A 49 3.42 -14.42 -8.54
N LEU A 50 2.59 -13.37 -8.54
CA LEU A 50 1.49 -13.24 -9.50
C LEU A 50 2.00 -13.26 -10.94
N VAL A 51 3.02 -12.44 -11.25
CA VAL A 51 3.62 -12.37 -12.60
C VAL A 51 4.25 -13.69 -13.01
N ALA A 52 4.96 -14.37 -12.11
CA ALA A 52 5.56 -15.67 -12.38
C ALA A 52 4.53 -16.76 -12.73
N HIS A 53 3.29 -16.65 -12.22
CA HIS A 53 2.18 -17.53 -12.55
C HIS A 53 1.32 -17.03 -13.71
N GLY A 54 1.79 -16.03 -14.48
CA GLY A 54 1.08 -15.49 -15.65
C GLY A 54 -0.12 -14.60 -15.30
N ILE A 55 -0.28 -14.24 -14.02
CA ILE A 55 -1.31 -13.31 -13.56
C ILE A 55 -0.75 -11.89 -13.68
N ILE A 56 -1.06 -11.23 -14.78
CA ILE A 56 -0.51 -9.92 -15.13
C ILE A 56 -1.57 -8.84 -14.85
N PRO A 57 -1.39 -7.98 -13.83
CA PRO A 57 -2.31 -6.88 -13.57
C PRO A 57 -2.35 -5.86 -14.71
N ASN A 58 -3.57 -5.49 -15.14
CA ASN A 58 -3.84 -4.45 -16.14
C ASN A 58 -4.08 -3.09 -15.47
N VAL A 59 -4.55 -3.11 -14.23
CA VAL A 59 -4.83 -1.96 -13.39
C VAL A 59 -4.11 -2.14 -12.07
N VAL A 60 -3.33 -1.16 -11.65
CA VAL A 60 -2.63 -1.17 -10.35
C VAL A 60 -2.99 0.10 -9.60
N VAL A 61 -3.53 -0.06 -8.42
CA VAL A 61 -3.83 1.06 -7.52
C VAL A 61 -3.13 0.84 -6.19
N GLY A 62 -2.40 1.84 -5.74
CA GLY A 62 -1.64 1.76 -4.51
C GLY A 62 -1.95 2.87 -3.52
N THR A 63 -1.87 2.54 -2.24
CA THR A 63 -1.94 3.50 -1.14
C THR A 63 -0.63 3.45 -0.36
N SER A 64 -0.02 4.61 -0.10
CA SER A 64 1.22 4.72 0.70
C SER A 64 2.35 3.89 0.08
N ILE A 65 2.96 2.98 0.83
CA ILE A 65 3.99 2.06 0.32
C ILE A 65 3.46 1.17 -0.82
N GLY A 66 2.15 0.87 -0.85
CA GLY A 66 1.53 0.17 -1.97
C GLY A 66 1.59 0.98 -3.26
N ALA A 67 1.54 2.32 -3.17
CA ALA A 67 1.74 3.21 -4.33
C ALA A 67 3.19 3.17 -4.83
N VAL A 68 4.17 3.06 -3.92
CA VAL A 68 5.59 2.95 -4.28
C VAL A 68 5.87 1.63 -5.00
N VAL A 69 5.42 0.50 -4.44
CA VAL A 69 5.66 -0.82 -5.06
C VAL A 69 4.85 -0.97 -6.35
N GLY A 70 3.58 -0.54 -6.34
CA GLY A 70 2.71 -0.58 -7.52
C GLY A 70 3.23 0.30 -8.66
N GLY A 71 3.72 1.51 -8.34
CA GLY A 71 4.34 2.40 -9.31
C GLY A 71 5.64 1.84 -9.88
N ALA A 72 6.52 1.29 -9.02
CA ALA A 72 7.73 0.64 -9.48
C ALA A 72 7.44 -0.54 -10.41
N TYR A 73 6.42 -1.34 -10.12
CA TYR A 73 5.97 -2.41 -11.01
C TYR A 73 5.46 -1.85 -12.34
N ALA A 74 4.54 -0.89 -12.30
CA ALA A 74 3.93 -0.30 -13.49
C ALA A 74 4.96 0.36 -14.43
N ALA A 75 6.04 0.90 -13.85
CA ALA A 75 7.15 1.53 -14.56
C ALA A 75 8.26 0.55 -14.98
N GLY A 76 8.18 -0.75 -14.64
CA GLY A 76 9.22 -1.73 -14.93
C GLY A 76 10.48 -1.61 -14.05
N HIS A 77 10.39 -0.94 -12.90
CA HIS A 77 11.49 -0.69 -11.97
C HIS A 77 11.39 -1.51 -10.65
N LEU A 78 10.62 -2.61 -10.66
CA LEU A 78 10.43 -3.42 -9.47
C LEU A 78 11.74 -4.04 -8.98
N ASP A 79 12.65 -4.43 -9.89
CA ASP A 79 13.97 -4.99 -9.56
C ASP A 79 14.83 -3.95 -8.82
N THR A 80 14.88 -2.73 -9.35
CA THR A 80 15.61 -1.62 -8.74
C THR A 80 15.08 -1.30 -7.33
N LEU A 81 13.76 -1.32 -7.15
CA LEU A 81 13.14 -1.12 -5.85
C LEU A 81 13.51 -2.26 -4.87
N GLU A 82 13.49 -3.50 -5.33
CA GLU A 82 13.83 -4.66 -4.51
C GLU A 82 15.31 -4.62 -4.07
N GLU A 83 16.23 -4.35 -4.99
CA GLU A 83 17.66 -4.20 -4.69
C GLU A 83 17.90 -3.11 -3.65
N TRP A 84 17.25 -1.96 -3.82
CA TRP A 84 17.32 -0.88 -2.85
C TRP A 84 16.75 -1.31 -1.49
N ALA A 85 15.57 -1.95 -1.45
CA ALA A 85 14.94 -2.41 -0.21
C ALA A 85 15.86 -3.39 0.54
N ARG A 86 16.49 -4.33 -0.15
CA ARG A 86 17.44 -5.30 0.42
C ARG A 86 18.74 -4.67 0.90
N SER A 87 19.13 -3.51 0.35
CA SER A 87 20.33 -2.76 0.76
C SER A 87 20.16 -2.00 2.08
N LEU A 88 18.93 -1.86 2.58
CA LEU A 88 18.63 -1.10 3.79
C LEU A 88 19.16 -1.80 5.04
N GLN A 89 19.97 -1.10 5.81
CA GLN A 89 20.52 -1.59 7.08
C GLN A 89 19.99 -0.74 8.25
N PRO A 90 19.86 -1.29 9.47
CA PRO A 90 19.34 -0.56 10.63
C PRO A 90 20.02 0.80 10.86
N ARG A 91 21.35 0.85 10.72
CA ARG A 91 22.14 2.09 10.88
C ARG A 91 21.86 3.15 9.79
N ASN A 92 21.42 2.72 8.61
CA ASN A 92 21.17 3.62 7.48
C ASN A 92 19.73 4.17 7.50
N ILE A 93 18.78 3.46 8.11
CA ILE A 93 17.37 3.87 8.18
C ILE A 93 17.25 5.26 8.81
N LEU A 94 17.93 5.50 9.93
CA LEU A 94 17.96 6.83 10.57
C LEU A 94 18.46 7.94 9.65
N SER A 95 19.34 7.61 8.70
CA SER A 95 19.84 8.58 7.73
C SER A 95 18.84 8.88 6.60
N TYR A 96 17.94 7.96 6.30
CA TYR A 96 16.81 8.18 5.36
C TYR A 96 15.67 8.95 6.01
N LEU A 97 15.59 8.89 7.35
CA LEU A 97 14.68 9.66 8.16
C LEU A 97 15.35 11.01 8.48
N ASP A 98 15.31 11.98 7.55
CA ASP A 98 15.81 13.34 7.77
C ASP A 98 15.00 13.99 8.90
N ILE A 99 15.46 13.87 10.15
CA ILE A 99 14.80 14.47 11.31
C ILE A 99 14.97 15.99 11.21
N ARG A 100 13.89 16.68 10.87
CA ARG A 100 13.82 18.15 10.83
C ARG A 100 13.02 18.66 12.02
N LEU A 101 13.67 19.39 12.90
CA LEU A 101 13.01 20.05 14.03
C LEU A 101 12.24 21.32 13.64
N ASN A 102 12.38 21.80 12.40
CA ASN A 102 11.74 22.99 11.87
C ASN A 102 10.89 22.64 10.63
N GLY A 103 9.59 22.44 10.79
CA GLY A 103 8.68 22.21 9.66
C GLY A 103 7.41 21.46 10.05
N SER A 104 6.54 21.21 9.06
CA SER A 104 5.26 20.51 9.21
C SER A 104 5.39 18.97 9.31
N GLY A 105 6.61 18.44 9.30
CA GLY A 105 6.90 16.99 9.45
C GLY A 105 8.21 16.77 10.19
N LEU A 106 8.29 15.66 10.93
CA LEU A 106 9.44 15.27 11.73
C LEU A 106 10.56 14.64 10.88
N ILE A 107 10.17 14.09 9.74
CA ILE A 107 11.03 13.38 8.80
C ILE A 107 10.89 14.05 7.44
N GLY A 108 12.00 14.50 6.87
CA GLY A 108 11.97 15.21 5.59
C GLY A 108 11.62 14.33 4.40
N GLY A 109 11.88 13.02 4.45
CA GLY A 109 11.68 12.08 3.35
C GLY A 109 12.47 12.41 2.07
N ALA A 110 13.37 13.39 2.13
CA ALA A 110 14.10 13.90 0.97
C ALA A 110 14.95 12.81 0.31
N LYS A 111 15.56 11.92 1.09
CA LYS A 111 16.40 10.84 0.55
C LYS A 111 15.58 9.75 -0.13
N LEU A 112 14.43 9.36 0.43
CA LEU A 112 13.51 8.43 -0.23
C LEU A 112 13.00 9.05 -1.54
N ALA A 113 12.58 10.32 -1.48
CA ALA A 113 12.16 11.05 -2.68
C ALA A 113 13.27 11.13 -3.72
N ALA A 114 14.53 11.41 -3.31
CA ALA A 114 15.68 11.45 -4.21
C ALA A 114 15.98 10.10 -4.87
N GLN A 115 15.81 8.98 -4.15
CA GLN A 115 15.95 7.64 -4.71
C GLN A 115 14.87 7.34 -5.76
N LEU A 116 13.63 7.65 -5.45
CA LEU A 116 12.52 7.51 -6.40
C LEU A 116 12.72 8.42 -7.62
N GLU A 117 13.18 9.66 -7.39
CA GLU A 117 13.49 10.62 -8.44
C GLU A 117 14.61 10.12 -9.37
N ALA A 118 15.69 9.58 -8.79
CA ALA A 118 16.80 9.02 -9.56
C ALA A 118 16.40 7.83 -10.43
N ALA A 119 15.47 6.99 -9.94
CA ALA A 119 15.02 5.81 -10.66
C ALA A 119 13.90 6.12 -11.68
N MET A 120 12.97 7.03 -11.34
CA MET A 120 11.68 7.16 -12.04
C MET A 120 11.24 8.62 -12.25
N GLY A 121 12.12 9.61 -12.00
CA GLY A 121 11.73 11.01 -11.86
C GLY A 121 11.05 11.67 -13.06
N GLN A 122 11.27 11.15 -14.26
CA GLN A 122 10.71 11.71 -15.50
C GLN A 122 9.48 10.95 -16.01
N ILE A 123 9.07 9.88 -15.32
CA ILE A 123 7.95 9.05 -15.76
C ILE A 123 6.63 9.76 -15.41
N LEU A 124 5.75 9.88 -16.40
CA LEU A 124 4.38 10.33 -16.23
C LEU A 124 3.46 9.12 -16.07
N ILE A 125 2.44 9.26 -15.23
CA ILE A 125 1.48 8.18 -14.96
C ILE A 125 0.71 7.79 -16.21
N GLU A 126 0.31 8.79 -17.00
CA GLU A 126 -0.44 8.62 -18.26
C GLU A 126 0.34 7.89 -19.35
N ASP A 127 1.68 7.85 -19.27
CA ASP A 127 2.55 7.19 -20.26
C ASP A 127 2.86 5.73 -19.89
N LEU A 128 2.38 5.25 -18.73
CA LEU A 128 2.64 3.89 -18.27
C LEU A 128 1.89 2.85 -19.12
N PRO A 129 2.51 1.67 -19.37
CA PRO A 129 1.86 0.58 -20.11
C PRO A 129 0.72 -0.09 -19.33
N VAL A 130 0.65 0.14 -18.01
CA VAL A 130 -0.36 -0.39 -17.09
C VAL A 130 -1.12 0.79 -16.52
N LYS A 131 -2.45 0.71 -16.43
CA LYS A 131 -3.24 1.73 -15.74
C LYS A 131 -2.81 1.82 -14.28
N PHE A 132 -2.28 2.95 -13.90
CA PHE A 132 -1.78 3.16 -12.54
C PHE A 132 -2.45 4.35 -11.87
N ALA A 133 -2.73 4.22 -10.59
CA ALA A 133 -3.17 5.34 -9.76
C ALA A 133 -2.63 5.22 -8.34
N THR A 134 -2.44 6.36 -7.70
CA THR A 134 -2.16 6.42 -6.26
C THR A 134 -3.31 7.08 -5.53
N VAL A 135 -3.55 6.63 -4.31
CA VAL A 135 -4.56 7.23 -3.42
C VAL A 135 -3.88 8.17 -2.45
N ALA A 136 -4.41 9.38 -2.33
CA ALA A 136 -4.00 10.38 -1.36
C ALA A 136 -5.23 10.99 -0.67
N THR A 137 -5.02 11.75 0.40
CA THR A 137 -6.07 12.44 1.14
C THR A 137 -5.86 13.95 1.07
N GLU A 138 -6.87 14.71 0.67
CA GLU A 138 -6.82 16.18 0.74
C GLU A 138 -6.96 16.64 2.19
N VAL A 139 -5.98 17.40 2.68
CA VAL A 139 -5.92 17.82 4.10
C VAL A 139 -7.13 18.66 4.52
N ARG A 140 -7.57 19.57 3.65
CA ARG A 140 -8.61 20.55 3.99
C ARG A 140 -10.01 19.95 4.06
N THR A 141 -10.31 18.98 3.19
CA THR A 141 -11.67 18.45 3.00
C THR A 141 -11.81 17.00 3.47
N GLY A 142 -10.69 16.28 3.64
CA GLY A 142 -10.70 14.84 3.92
C GLY A 142 -11.11 13.99 2.73
N HIS A 143 -11.22 14.56 1.52
CA HIS A 143 -11.58 13.79 0.34
C HIS A 143 -10.47 12.81 -0.06
N GLU A 144 -10.88 11.66 -0.52
CA GLU A 144 -10.04 10.71 -1.23
C GLU A 144 -9.71 11.26 -2.63
N ILE A 145 -8.43 11.35 -2.97
CA ILE A 145 -7.94 11.85 -4.25
C ILE A 145 -7.20 10.73 -4.96
N TRP A 146 -7.60 10.43 -6.19
CA TRP A 146 -6.91 9.49 -7.07
C TRP A 146 -6.02 10.26 -8.04
N LEU A 147 -4.72 10.08 -7.91
CA LEU A 147 -3.73 10.69 -8.78
C LEU A 147 -3.43 9.73 -9.93
N THR A 148 -3.87 10.12 -11.13
CA THR A 148 -3.86 9.30 -12.35
C THR A 148 -3.08 9.92 -13.49
N HIS A 149 -2.55 11.12 -13.28
CA HIS A 149 -1.80 11.90 -14.28
C HIS A 149 -0.68 12.68 -13.60
N GLY A 150 0.29 13.10 -14.41
CA GLY A 150 1.44 13.88 -13.98
C GLY A 150 2.59 13.01 -13.49
N ARG A 151 3.57 13.64 -12.85
CA ARG A 151 4.79 12.96 -12.43
C ARG A 151 4.49 11.88 -11.39
N MET A 152 4.87 10.65 -11.72
CA MET A 152 4.60 9.48 -10.90
C MET A 152 5.23 9.61 -9.49
N VAL A 153 6.44 10.15 -9.40
CA VAL A 153 7.13 10.35 -8.11
C VAL A 153 6.36 11.32 -7.22
N ASP A 154 5.80 12.40 -7.75
CA ASP A 154 5.02 13.36 -6.97
C ASP A 154 3.71 12.72 -6.47
N ALA A 155 3.05 11.92 -7.30
CA ALA A 155 1.85 11.18 -6.92
C ALA A 155 2.15 10.14 -5.82
N MET A 156 3.25 9.39 -5.91
CA MET A 156 3.70 8.47 -4.86
C MET A 156 4.02 9.22 -3.57
N ARG A 157 4.72 10.35 -3.65
CA ARG A 157 5.05 11.19 -2.50
C ARG A 157 3.80 11.68 -1.76
N ALA A 158 2.79 12.14 -2.51
CA ALA A 158 1.51 12.54 -1.93
C ALA A 158 0.83 11.37 -1.22
N SER A 159 0.88 10.18 -1.83
CA SER A 159 0.25 8.97 -1.29
C SER A 159 0.90 8.46 0.00
N TYR A 160 2.24 8.62 0.18
CA TYR A 160 2.92 8.18 1.41
C TYR A 160 3.22 9.32 2.40
N ALA A 161 2.71 10.51 2.20
CA ALA A 161 2.93 11.67 3.06
C ALA A 161 2.19 11.54 4.40
N LEU A 162 2.63 10.62 5.26
CA LEU A 162 1.99 10.35 6.55
C LEU A 162 2.09 11.56 7.49
N PRO A 163 0.94 12.06 7.99
CA PRO A 163 0.91 13.19 8.92
C PRO A 163 1.76 12.96 10.17
N GLY A 164 2.52 13.97 10.57
CA GLY A 164 3.45 13.89 11.71
C GLY A 164 4.78 13.22 11.39
N ILE A 165 4.88 12.47 10.29
CA ILE A 165 6.11 11.84 9.80
C ILE A 165 6.66 12.63 8.61
N PHE A 166 5.90 12.74 7.53
CA PHE A 166 6.29 13.48 6.33
C PHE A 166 5.52 14.79 6.18
N SER A 167 6.11 15.73 5.48
CA SER A 167 5.41 16.97 5.12
C SER A 167 4.34 16.69 4.07
N PRO A 168 3.17 17.37 4.14
CA PRO A 168 2.18 17.34 3.09
C PRO A 168 2.77 17.74 1.73
N VAL A 169 2.23 17.19 0.66
CA VAL A 169 2.67 17.46 -0.72
C VAL A 169 1.64 18.32 -1.41
N LEU A 170 2.09 19.42 -2.05
CA LEU A 170 1.23 20.25 -2.86
C LEU A 170 1.17 19.67 -4.29
N VAL A 171 -0.02 19.26 -4.72
CA VAL A 171 -0.29 18.82 -6.09
C VAL A 171 -1.39 19.71 -6.67
N GLY A 172 -1.05 20.46 -7.70
CA GLY A 172 -1.93 21.53 -8.18
C GLY A 172 -2.15 22.59 -7.07
N ASP A 173 -3.39 22.75 -6.66
CA ASP A 173 -3.83 23.68 -5.60
C ASP A 173 -4.18 22.97 -4.27
N ARG A 174 -3.90 21.66 -4.15
CA ARG A 174 -4.33 20.83 -3.02
C ARG A 174 -3.14 20.32 -2.21
N TRP A 175 -3.23 20.49 -0.90
CA TRP A 175 -2.32 19.87 0.04
C TRP A 175 -2.78 18.45 0.32
N LEU A 176 -1.94 17.48 -0.03
CA LEU A 176 -2.24 16.06 0.08
C LEU A 176 -1.36 15.40 1.14
N VAL A 177 -1.95 14.41 1.80
CA VAL A 177 -1.32 13.52 2.78
C VAL A 177 -1.66 12.07 2.46
N ASP A 178 -1.11 11.14 3.24
CA ASP A 178 -1.23 9.70 3.04
C ASP A 178 -2.69 9.25 2.81
N GLY A 179 -2.88 8.48 1.76
CA GLY A 179 -4.19 7.96 1.36
C GLY A 179 -4.78 6.93 2.33
N ALA A 180 -3.95 6.34 3.20
CA ALA A 180 -4.41 5.37 4.19
C ALA A 180 -5.33 5.98 5.28
N LEU A 181 -5.41 7.31 5.34
CA LEU A 181 -6.40 7.99 6.19
C LEU A 181 -7.85 7.81 5.69
N VAL A 182 -8.04 7.49 4.42
CA VAL A 182 -9.38 7.36 3.81
C VAL A 182 -9.60 6.03 3.10
N ASN A 183 -8.59 5.48 2.45
CA ASN A 183 -8.67 4.22 1.71
C ASN A 183 -7.36 3.43 1.79
N PRO A 184 -7.13 2.71 2.89
CA PRO A 184 -5.89 1.97 3.11
C PRO A 184 -5.64 0.83 2.13
N VAL A 185 -6.71 0.21 1.58
CA VAL A 185 -6.64 -0.85 0.57
C VAL A 185 -7.61 -0.50 -0.55
N PRO A 186 -7.14 0.04 -1.68
CA PRO A 186 -7.96 0.81 -2.62
C PRO A 186 -8.72 -0.07 -3.64
N VAL A 187 -9.57 -0.99 -3.16
CA VAL A 187 -10.40 -1.88 -3.99
C VAL A 187 -11.35 -1.09 -4.89
N SER A 188 -12.08 -0.13 -4.30
CA SER A 188 -13.04 0.74 -5.01
C SER A 188 -12.39 1.45 -6.20
N ALA A 189 -11.18 1.97 -6.01
CA ALA A 189 -10.46 2.64 -7.08
C ALA A 189 -10.07 1.67 -8.20
N ALA A 190 -9.58 0.46 -7.88
CA ALA A 190 -9.25 -0.54 -8.89
C ALA A 190 -10.49 -0.92 -9.74
N ARG A 191 -11.66 -1.07 -9.11
CA ARG A 191 -12.93 -1.32 -9.82
C ARG A 191 -13.32 -0.14 -10.70
N ALA A 192 -13.22 1.08 -10.20
CA ALA A 192 -13.55 2.28 -10.96
C ALA A 192 -12.66 2.46 -12.20
N PHE A 193 -11.43 1.96 -12.18
CA PHE A 193 -10.52 1.92 -13.33
C PHE A 193 -10.79 0.75 -14.29
N GLY A 194 -11.84 -0.02 -14.06
CA GLY A 194 -12.34 -1.05 -14.97
C GLY A 194 -11.80 -2.45 -14.70
N ALA A 195 -11.28 -2.72 -13.52
CA ALA A 195 -10.92 -4.08 -13.11
C ALA A 195 -12.16 -4.96 -13.00
N GLU A 196 -12.13 -6.10 -13.66
CA GLU A 196 -13.19 -7.13 -13.60
C GLU A 196 -12.94 -8.11 -12.46
N ILE A 197 -11.67 -8.37 -12.15
CA ILE A 197 -11.21 -9.12 -10.99
C ILE A 197 -10.29 -8.21 -10.19
N VAL A 198 -10.58 -7.99 -8.92
CA VAL A 198 -9.71 -7.22 -8.03
C VAL A 198 -9.02 -8.14 -7.03
N ILE A 199 -7.71 -8.21 -7.14
CA ILE A 199 -6.83 -8.85 -6.16
C ILE A 199 -6.34 -7.75 -5.21
N ALA A 200 -6.68 -7.84 -3.94
CA ALA A 200 -6.24 -6.87 -2.94
C ALA A 200 -5.17 -7.47 -2.04
N ALA A 201 -4.15 -6.67 -1.69
CA ALA A 201 -3.12 -7.04 -0.73
C ALA A 201 -3.25 -6.19 0.54
N ASN A 202 -3.62 -6.84 1.65
CA ASN A 202 -3.80 -6.21 2.96
C ASN A 202 -2.68 -6.62 3.92
N LEU A 203 -1.92 -5.64 4.42
CA LEU A 203 -0.76 -5.83 5.31
C LEU A 203 -1.09 -5.66 6.79
N SER A 204 -2.32 -5.31 7.13
CA SER A 204 -2.73 -5.03 8.51
C SER A 204 -3.59 -6.13 9.13
N SER A 205 -3.89 -7.19 8.40
CA SER A 205 -4.85 -8.23 8.81
C SER A 205 -4.47 -8.99 10.09
N ASP A 206 -3.19 -9.08 10.42
CA ASP A 206 -2.64 -9.80 11.58
C ASP A 206 -1.93 -8.90 12.61
N VAL A 207 -2.02 -7.57 12.43
CA VAL A 207 -1.39 -6.60 13.34
C VAL A 207 -2.13 -6.50 14.67
N PHE A 208 -3.44 -6.57 14.62
CA PHE A 208 -4.31 -6.49 15.80
C PHE A 208 -5.16 -7.76 15.96
N ALA A 209 -5.55 -8.04 17.20
CA ALA A 209 -6.46 -9.15 17.48
C ALA A 209 -7.78 -9.00 16.72
N HIS A 210 -8.39 -10.12 16.35
CA HIS A 210 -9.67 -10.12 15.62
C HIS A 210 -10.82 -9.48 16.45
N SER A 211 -10.74 -9.56 17.79
CA SER A 211 -11.69 -8.87 18.67
C SER A 211 -11.36 -7.39 18.76
N THR A 212 -12.38 -6.55 18.59
CA THR A 212 -12.25 -5.10 18.65
C THR A 212 -12.62 -4.53 20.01
N THR A 213 -13.14 -5.35 20.90
CA THR A 213 -13.65 -4.92 22.20
C THR A 213 -13.17 -5.85 23.31
N ILE A 214 -12.70 -5.28 24.39
CA ILE A 214 -12.42 -5.97 25.64
C ILE A 214 -13.44 -5.46 26.65
N TYR A 215 -14.24 -6.36 27.24
CA TYR A 215 -15.32 -6.01 28.17
C TYR A 215 -14.83 -5.67 29.59
N SER A 216 -13.57 -5.99 29.90
CA SER A 216 -13.01 -5.82 31.24
C SER A 216 -11.54 -5.39 31.16
N HIS A 217 -11.13 -4.60 32.12
CA HIS A 217 -9.74 -4.16 32.28
C HIS A 217 -8.80 -5.25 32.83
N GLY A 218 -9.30 -6.48 32.99
CA GLY A 218 -8.62 -7.58 33.68
C GLY A 218 -9.04 -7.68 35.19
N PRO A 219 -8.43 -8.59 35.93
CA PRO A 219 -8.81 -8.87 37.34
C PRO A 219 -8.35 -7.81 38.35
N SER A 220 -8.09 -6.60 37.96
CA SER A 220 -7.65 -5.53 38.83
C SER A 220 -8.83 -4.91 39.58
N THR A 221 -8.79 -5.02 40.84
CA THR A 221 -9.82 -4.65 41.80
C THR A 221 -9.96 -3.16 42.01
N GLU A 222 -9.10 -2.33 41.47
CA GLU A 222 -9.18 -0.87 41.61
C GLU A 222 -8.68 -0.19 40.34
N LEU A 223 -9.49 0.72 39.78
CA LEU A 223 -9.08 1.72 38.82
C LEU A 223 -8.12 2.70 39.51
N SER A 224 -6.91 2.26 39.80
CA SER A 224 -5.83 3.19 40.10
C SER A 224 -5.39 3.81 38.79
N VAL A 225 -6.10 4.86 38.36
CA VAL A 225 -5.54 5.83 37.45
C VAL A 225 -4.31 6.39 38.16
N SER A 226 -3.15 5.79 37.95
CA SER A 226 -1.89 6.41 38.34
C SER A 226 -1.72 7.64 37.47
N VAL A 227 -2.46 8.69 37.78
CA VAL A 227 -2.04 10.04 37.46
C VAL A 227 -0.79 10.22 38.32
N THR A 228 0.36 9.77 37.81
CA THR A 228 1.60 10.28 38.36
C THR A 228 1.48 11.79 38.22
N PRO A 229 1.42 12.52 39.36
CA PRO A 229 1.45 13.97 39.27
C PRO A 229 2.66 14.29 38.38
N GLU A 230 2.43 15.10 37.39
CA GLU A 230 3.50 15.76 36.69
C GLU A 230 4.30 16.43 37.80
N VAL A 231 5.43 15.81 38.19
CA VAL A 231 6.39 16.47 39.05
C VAL A 231 6.96 17.54 38.13
N VAL A 232 6.29 18.70 38.14
CA VAL A 232 6.88 19.93 37.67
C VAL A 232 8.16 20.07 38.50
N PRO A 233 9.33 19.92 37.92
CA PRO A 233 10.56 20.10 38.67
C PRO A 233 10.48 21.51 39.23
N GLU A 234 10.46 21.63 40.57
CA GLU A 234 10.60 22.89 41.23
C GLU A 234 11.83 23.58 40.61
N ALA A 235 11.62 24.73 40.00
CA ALA A 235 12.65 25.45 39.28
C ALA A 235 13.74 25.84 40.24
N GLU A 236 14.81 25.04 40.33
CA GLU A 236 16.02 25.47 40.97
C GLU A 236 16.50 26.78 40.30
N PRO A 237 16.96 27.75 41.10
CA PRO A 237 17.42 29.04 40.57
C PRO A 237 18.54 28.84 39.55
N PRO A 238 18.62 29.63 38.49
CA PRO A 238 19.46 29.38 37.35
C PRO A 238 20.96 29.48 37.69
N LYS A 239 21.60 28.34 37.80
CA LYS A 239 23.07 28.29 37.68
C LYS A 239 23.43 28.61 36.24
N ARG A 240 24.07 29.75 36.00
CA ARG A 240 24.66 30.16 34.73
C ARG A 240 25.68 29.10 34.29
N GLY A 241 25.38 28.35 33.23
CA GLY A 241 26.30 27.38 32.64
C GLY A 241 25.71 26.72 31.38
N PHE A 242 26.56 26.41 30.44
CA PHE A 242 26.35 25.82 29.11
C PHE A 242 25.56 24.49 29.10
N GLY A 243 25.13 23.98 30.25
CA GLY A 243 24.40 22.72 30.40
C GLY A 243 22.90 22.72 30.04
N LYS A 244 22.30 23.91 29.83
CA LYS A 244 20.85 24.00 29.55
C LYS A 244 20.42 23.42 28.19
N PHE A 245 21.26 23.51 27.18
CA PHE A 245 20.96 22.95 25.86
C PHE A 245 20.91 21.43 25.90
N PHE A 246 21.80 20.77 26.59
CA PHE A 246 21.84 19.31 26.71
C PHE A 246 20.70 18.74 27.55
N SER A 247 20.17 19.47 28.52
CA SER A 247 19.04 19.00 29.33
C SER A 247 17.72 19.08 28.57
N ILE A 248 17.50 20.15 27.80
CA ILE A 248 16.28 20.33 26.99
C ILE A 248 16.24 19.27 25.88
N GLU A 249 17.36 19.04 25.20
CA GLU A 249 17.46 18.02 24.16
C GLU A 249 17.20 16.59 24.70
N ARG A 250 17.71 16.30 25.91
CA ARG A 250 17.50 15.01 26.58
C ARG A 250 16.06 14.83 27.03
N THR A 251 15.41 15.87 27.52
CA THR A 251 13.98 15.85 27.92
C THR A 251 13.09 15.72 26.71
N MET A 252 13.31 16.51 25.64
CA MET A 252 12.56 16.40 24.38
C MET A 252 12.73 15.01 23.74
N LYS A 253 13.95 14.45 23.76
CA LYS A 253 14.23 13.11 23.25
C LYS A 253 13.48 12.03 24.05
N ARG A 254 13.41 12.19 25.38
CA ARG A 254 12.69 11.29 26.28
C ARG A 254 11.16 11.36 26.10
N GLU A 255 10.59 12.53 25.93
CA GLU A 255 9.17 12.71 25.68
C GLU A 255 8.78 12.22 24.28
N PHE A 256 9.68 12.42 23.31
CA PHE A 256 9.40 12.05 21.92
C PHE A 256 9.55 10.56 21.67
N PHE A 257 10.61 9.92 22.17
CA PHE A 257 10.88 8.49 21.95
C PHE A 257 10.43 7.58 23.10
N GLY A 258 9.94 8.16 24.18
CA GLY A 258 9.50 7.42 25.35
C GLY A 258 10.62 7.09 26.34
N SER A 259 10.26 6.56 27.48
CA SER A 259 11.15 6.05 28.52
C SER A 259 10.64 4.70 29.02
N ALA A 260 11.47 3.93 29.75
CA ALA A 260 11.08 2.62 30.25
C ALA A 260 9.69 2.64 30.92
N GLY A 261 8.72 1.96 30.31
CA GLY A 261 7.34 1.84 30.78
C GLY A 261 6.35 2.91 30.27
N ARG A 262 6.78 3.93 29.51
CA ARG A 262 5.87 4.92 28.88
C ARG A 262 6.18 5.07 27.40
N PRO A 263 5.18 4.89 26.50
CA PRO A 263 5.37 5.15 25.08
C PRO A 263 5.57 6.65 24.85
N GLY A 264 6.49 7.01 23.93
CA GLY A 264 6.68 8.39 23.50
C GLY A 264 5.55 8.84 22.57
N ILE A 265 5.42 10.14 22.36
CA ILE A 265 4.40 10.74 21.49
C ILE A 265 4.46 10.14 20.09
N SER A 266 5.65 9.98 19.51
CA SER A 266 5.80 9.37 18.17
C SER A 266 5.29 7.95 18.11
N THR A 267 5.55 7.14 19.14
CA THR A 267 5.04 5.76 19.22
C THR A 267 3.51 5.75 19.30
N VAL A 268 2.93 6.59 20.16
CA VAL A 268 1.47 6.71 20.29
C VAL A 268 0.82 7.17 18.99
N MET A 269 1.43 8.12 18.27
CA MET A 269 0.93 8.57 16.96
C MET A 269 0.95 7.46 15.91
N VAL A 270 2.04 6.70 15.82
CA VAL A 270 2.16 5.56 14.89
C VAL A 270 1.14 4.48 15.25
N ASP A 271 0.99 4.15 16.53
CA ASP A 271 0.01 3.15 16.98
C ASP A 271 -1.42 3.61 16.73
N ALA A 272 -1.73 4.87 17.00
CA ALA A 272 -3.04 5.45 16.69
C ALA A 272 -3.35 5.39 15.18
N PHE A 273 -2.36 5.71 14.35
CA PHE A 273 -2.50 5.60 12.89
C PHE A 273 -2.73 4.15 12.45
N ASN A 274 -1.98 3.19 12.98
CA ASN A 274 -2.17 1.76 12.68
C ASN A 274 -3.57 1.28 13.10
N ILE A 275 -4.06 1.72 14.27
CA ILE A 275 -5.41 1.40 14.73
C ILE A 275 -6.46 1.97 13.77
N MET A 276 -6.35 3.25 13.42
CA MET A 276 -7.28 3.89 12.48
C MET A 276 -7.26 3.18 11.13
N GLN A 277 -6.07 2.89 10.60
CA GLN A 277 -5.90 2.18 9.33
C GLN A 277 -6.57 0.79 9.35
N ASP A 278 -6.38 0.01 10.42
CA ASP A 278 -7.04 -1.30 10.57
C ASP A 278 -8.57 -1.16 10.58
N ARG A 279 -9.11 -0.19 11.32
CA ARG A 279 -10.57 0.03 11.41
C ARG A 279 -11.16 0.47 10.08
N ILE A 280 -10.51 1.39 9.40
CA ILE A 280 -10.94 1.87 8.07
C ILE A 280 -10.86 0.71 7.06
N THR A 281 -9.77 -0.05 7.07
CA THR A 281 -9.60 -1.22 6.17
C THR A 281 -10.73 -2.21 6.34
N ARG A 282 -11.04 -2.61 7.59
CA ARG A 282 -12.14 -3.55 7.87
C ARG A 282 -13.50 -3.02 7.40
N ALA A 283 -13.79 -1.75 7.67
CA ALA A 283 -15.04 -1.12 7.25
C ALA A 283 -15.14 -1.04 5.71
N ARG A 284 -14.06 -0.64 5.05
CA ARG A 284 -14.01 -0.54 3.59
C ARG A 284 -14.14 -1.90 2.90
N LEU A 285 -13.37 -2.89 3.33
CA LEU A 285 -13.42 -4.24 2.75
C LEU A 285 -14.75 -4.97 3.03
N ALA A 286 -15.49 -4.59 4.08
CA ALA A 286 -16.83 -5.10 4.33
C ALA A 286 -17.87 -4.49 3.37
N GLY A 287 -17.70 -3.23 2.99
CA GLY A 287 -18.60 -2.53 2.06
C GLY A 287 -18.26 -2.72 0.58
N ASP A 288 -16.99 -2.92 0.27
CA ASP A 288 -16.46 -3.09 -1.07
C ASP A 288 -15.38 -4.20 -1.07
N PRO A 289 -15.81 -5.47 -1.00
CA PRO A 289 -14.88 -6.59 -0.92
C PRO A 289 -14.15 -6.80 -2.26
N PRO A 290 -12.85 -7.15 -2.22
CA PRO A 290 -12.14 -7.64 -3.41
C PRO A 290 -12.64 -9.03 -3.78
N ASP A 291 -12.36 -9.46 -5.02
CA ASP A 291 -12.62 -10.84 -5.43
C ASP A 291 -11.65 -11.81 -4.74
N LEU A 292 -10.41 -11.40 -4.59
CA LEU A 292 -9.36 -12.15 -3.89
C LEU A 292 -8.62 -11.24 -2.91
N LEU A 293 -8.37 -11.75 -1.70
CA LEU A 293 -7.62 -11.03 -0.66
C LEU A 293 -6.34 -11.79 -0.30
N ILE A 294 -5.20 -11.18 -0.56
CA ILE A 294 -3.89 -11.67 -0.14
C ILE A 294 -3.48 -10.98 1.15
N SER A 295 -3.27 -11.75 2.21
CA SER A 295 -2.90 -11.24 3.53
C SER A 295 -1.61 -11.90 4.03
N PRO A 296 -0.44 -11.29 3.79
CA PRO A 296 0.83 -11.77 4.35
C PRO A 296 0.81 -11.67 5.87
N ARG A 297 1.41 -12.64 6.55
CA ARG A 297 1.57 -12.60 8.02
C ARG A 297 2.80 -11.79 8.38
N VAL A 298 2.61 -10.48 8.55
CA VAL A 298 3.68 -9.51 8.79
C VAL A 298 3.49 -8.71 10.10
N GLY A 299 2.50 -9.05 10.90
CA GLY A 299 2.14 -8.33 12.14
C GLY A 299 3.26 -8.30 13.18
N GLN A 300 4.17 -9.30 13.17
CA GLN A 300 5.33 -9.36 14.05
C GLN A 300 6.49 -8.45 13.61
N ILE A 301 6.41 -7.85 12.41
CA ILE A 301 7.43 -6.95 11.88
C ILE A 301 6.99 -5.52 12.17
N GLY A 302 7.88 -4.75 12.78
CA GLY A 302 7.63 -3.37 13.18
C GLY A 302 7.41 -2.46 11.98
N TRP A 303 6.67 -1.39 12.20
CA TRP A 303 6.31 -0.42 11.17
C TRP A 303 7.53 0.27 10.52
N CYS A 304 8.63 0.39 11.28
CA CYS A 304 9.90 0.99 10.83
C CYS A 304 10.98 -0.04 10.50
N ASP A 305 10.69 -1.33 10.45
CA ASP A 305 11.68 -2.38 10.24
C ASP A 305 12.04 -2.58 8.75
N PHE A 306 12.36 -1.48 8.07
CA PHE A 306 12.73 -1.49 6.64
C PHE A 306 13.92 -2.40 6.33
N HIS A 307 14.79 -2.67 7.30
CA HIS A 307 15.93 -3.57 7.15
C HIS A 307 15.55 -5.06 7.03
N ARG A 308 14.29 -5.40 7.25
CA ARG A 308 13.77 -6.77 7.14
C ARG A 308 13.12 -7.05 5.79
N ALA A 309 13.63 -6.43 4.72
CA ALA A 309 13.08 -6.57 3.39
C ALA A 309 13.02 -8.02 2.91
N ASP A 310 14.08 -8.82 3.18
CA ASP A 310 14.11 -10.24 2.81
C ASP A 310 12.97 -11.04 3.44
N ASP A 311 12.75 -10.85 4.74
CA ASP A 311 11.67 -11.53 5.47
C ASP A 311 10.29 -11.12 4.91
N LEU A 312 10.10 -9.81 4.68
CA LEU A 312 8.86 -9.24 4.18
C LEU A 312 8.54 -9.74 2.78
N ILE A 313 9.50 -9.71 1.86
CA ILE A 313 9.35 -10.24 0.51
C ILE A 313 8.98 -11.72 0.55
N ALA A 314 9.68 -12.52 1.38
CA ALA A 314 9.37 -13.93 1.54
C ALA A 314 7.97 -14.19 2.13
N HIS A 315 7.48 -13.33 3.04
CA HIS A 315 6.10 -13.38 3.52
C HIS A 315 5.10 -13.07 2.41
N GLY A 316 5.42 -12.11 1.54
CA GLY A 316 4.63 -11.78 0.36
C GLY A 316 4.51 -12.95 -0.61
N VAL A 317 5.64 -13.57 -0.97
CA VAL A 317 5.69 -14.78 -1.83
C VAL A 317 4.78 -15.87 -1.28
N ARG A 318 5.01 -16.28 -0.02
CA ARG A 318 4.20 -17.34 0.61
C ARG A 318 2.70 -17.02 0.68
N ALA A 319 2.33 -15.74 0.82
CA ALA A 319 0.93 -15.36 0.85
C ALA A 319 0.30 -15.41 -0.54
N ALA A 320 1.01 -14.97 -1.56
CA ALA A 320 0.55 -15.04 -2.94
C ALA A 320 0.44 -16.49 -3.43
N GLU A 321 1.44 -17.33 -3.18
CA GLU A 321 1.41 -18.75 -3.55
C GLU A 321 0.16 -19.47 -3.03
N ARG A 322 -0.24 -19.19 -1.77
CA ARG A 322 -1.48 -19.78 -1.21
C ARG A 322 -2.76 -19.30 -1.89
N ALA A 323 -2.72 -18.19 -2.62
CA ALA A 323 -3.87 -17.61 -3.29
C ALA A 323 -3.94 -17.96 -4.79
N ILE A 324 -2.88 -18.49 -5.39
CA ILE A 324 -2.76 -18.71 -6.84
C ILE A 324 -3.92 -19.54 -7.38
N ASP A 325 -4.23 -20.69 -6.78
CA ASP A 325 -5.27 -21.59 -7.28
C ASP A 325 -6.64 -20.87 -7.31
N SER A 326 -6.98 -20.15 -6.23
CA SER A 326 -8.22 -19.39 -6.16
C SER A 326 -8.28 -18.24 -7.17
N ILE A 327 -7.13 -17.58 -7.43
CA ILE A 327 -7.05 -16.51 -8.43
C ILE A 327 -7.24 -17.08 -9.83
N GLN A 328 -6.58 -18.21 -10.14
CA GLN A 328 -6.72 -18.87 -11.44
C GLN A 328 -8.14 -19.36 -11.67
N GLU A 329 -8.79 -19.91 -10.64
CA GLU A 329 -10.20 -20.32 -10.69
C GLU A 329 -11.10 -19.11 -10.99
N ALA A 330 -10.94 -17.99 -10.31
CA ALA A 330 -11.70 -16.78 -10.56
C ALA A 330 -11.50 -16.26 -12.01
N ILE A 331 -10.27 -16.28 -12.51
CA ILE A 331 -9.95 -15.92 -13.89
C ILE A 331 -10.65 -16.88 -14.87
N HIS A 332 -10.62 -18.19 -14.61
CA HIS A 332 -11.23 -19.20 -15.47
C HIS A 332 -12.76 -19.09 -15.53
N ILE A 333 -13.40 -18.75 -14.41
CA ILE A 333 -14.86 -18.53 -14.37
C ILE A 333 -15.26 -17.37 -15.29
N LEU A 334 -14.52 -16.27 -15.31
CA LEU A 334 -14.85 -15.09 -16.12
C LEU A 334 -14.39 -15.21 -17.57
N ALA A 335 -13.40 -16.02 -17.85
CA ALA A 335 -12.86 -16.24 -19.19
C ALA A 335 -12.45 -17.71 -19.40
N PRO A 336 -13.42 -18.62 -19.59
CA PRO A 336 -13.13 -20.02 -19.84
C PRO A 336 -12.17 -20.19 -21.02
N GLY A 337 -11.03 -20.85 -20.79
CA GLY A 337 -9.99 -21.09 -21.81
C GLY A 337 -8.89 -20.04 -21.89
N SER A 338 -8.89 -19.03 -21.02
CA SER A 338 -7.84 -17.98 -20.99
C SER A 338 -6.58 -18.36 -20.21
N VAL A 339 -6.61 -19.42 -19.44
CA VAL A 339 -5.46 -19.92 -18.67
C VAL A 339 -5.06 -21.29 -19.23
N GLU A 340 -3.96 -21.36 -19.98
CA GLU A 340 -3.26 -22.63 -20.14
C GLU A 340 -2.68 -22.99 -18.76
N PRO A 341 -2.88 -24.23 -18.28
CA PRO A 341 -2.19 -24.67 -17.08
C PRO A 341 -0.69 -24.52 -17.30
N PRO A 342 0.10 -24.12 -16.29
CA PRO A 342 1.54 -24.05 -16.42
C PRO A 342 2.04 -25.43 -16.89
N PRO A 343 3.03 -25.48 -17.79
CA PRO A 343 3.58 -26.76 -18.23
C PRO A 343 4.00 -27.57 -16.99
N PRO A 344 3.75 -28.88 -16.98
CA PRO A 344 4.09 -29.71 -15.84
C PRO A 344 5.57 -29.50 -15.51
N VAL A 345 5.86 -29.22 -14.24
CA VAL A 345 7.23 -29.16 -13.73
C VAL A 345 7.82 -30.54 -14.00
N VAL A 346 8.65 -30.64 -15.02
CA VAL A 346 9.43 -31.84 -15.29
C VAL A 346 10.50 -31.84 -14.21
N ASP A 347 10.29 -32.59 -13.14
CA ASP A 347 11.33 -32.91 -12.17
C ASP A 347 12.50 -33.51 -12.96
N LYS A 348 13.55 -32.72 -13.10
CA LYS A 348 14.85 -33.28 -13.50
C LYS A 348 15.32 -34.08 -12.29
N VAL A 349 14.95 -35.37 -12.30
CA VAL A 349 15.57 -36.39 -11.45
C VAL A 349 17.05 -36.45 -11.81
N PRO A 350 17.96 -36.58 -10.84
CA PRO A 350 19.39 -36.39 -10.92
C PRO A 350 20.12 -37.32 -11.86
#